data_06e424c111ccafd5ef60510833c2b826
#
_entry.id   06e424c111ccafd5ef60510833c2b826
#
_cell.length_a   1.000
_cell.length_b   1.000
_cell.length_c   1.000
_cell.angle_alpha   90.00
_cell.angle_beta   90.00
_cell.angle_gamma   90.00
#
_symmetry.space_group_name_H-M   'P 1'
#
loop_
_entity.id
_entity.type
_entity.pdbx_description
1 polymer ?
#
loop_
_entity_poly.entity_id
_entity_poly.type
_entity_poly.pdbx_seq_one_letter_code
_entity_poly.pdbx_strand_id
1 'polypeptide(L)'
;MQVRMLTAAGYGFISALLLSCSIHAKKLQKAGSPQGTDCTQIWKLTPQASSGVYVIQPAGVKTHFKVYCEMRLDGGWTVFQKRSGGNVSFNRKWEAYKNGFGNQTRDHWLGLKKVFLLTKNKSMKWTMRVDLWDHEGGTAYAEYKNFRLKNEKAAFKLHVGKYTGNAGDAIRGAYPGINQDGYSFSTVDRDNDGCSPCIFGDIAETECALSQGGGWWYSKCGSASLNGEWHPTGEHIGWSSGLHWLTWKPPAPYSAKASQMMIKSV
;
A
#
# COMPACT_ATOMS: atom_id res chain seq x y z
N MET A 1 41.25 -15.39 -87.75
CA MET A 1 41.53 -14.04 -87.31
C MET A 1 41.38 -13.96 -85.81
N GLN A 2 42.50 -13.80 -85.09
CA GLN A 2 42.58 -13.93 -83.62
C GLN A 2 42.02 -12.69 -82.94
N VAL A 3 41.35 -12.87 -81.86
CA VAL A 3 41.05 -11.81 -80.85
C VAL A 3 41.54 -12.26 -79.50
N ARG A 4 42.45 -11.48 -78.95
CA ARG A 4 43.09 -11.71 -77.64
C ARG A 4 42.16 -11.34 -76.49
N MET A 5 42.16 -12.16 -75.49
CA MET A 5 41.62 -11.87 -74.16
C MET A 5 42.56 -10.89 -73.43
N LEU A 6 41.96 -9.93 -72.74
CA LEU A 6 42.58 -9.12 -71.67
C LEU A 6 41.82 -9.37 -70.36
N THR A 7 42.51 -9.93 -69.43
CA THR A 7 42.06 -10.10 -68.08
C THR A 7 42.31 -8.83 -67.26
N ALA A 8 41.28 -8.27 -66.64
CA ALA A 8 41.43 -7.25 -65.63
C ALA A 8 41.06 -7.84 -64.24
N ALA A 9 42.04 -7.91 -63.34
CA ALA A 9 41.85 -8.30 -61.93
C ALA A 9 41.33 -7.11 -61.18
N GLY A 10 40.10 -7.20 -60.67
CA GLY A 10 39.52 -6.25 -59.70
C GLY A 10 39.69 -6.72 -58.27
N TYR A 11 40.48 -6.01 -57.49
CA TYR A 11 40.57 -6.22 -56.03
C TYR A 11 39.33 -5.61 -55.37
N GLY A 12 38.42 -6.46 -54.88
CA GLY A 12 37.31 -6.06 -54.04
C GLY A 12 37.76 -5.95 -52.58
N PHE A 13 37.77 -4.74 -52.05
CA PHE A 13 37.91 -4.52 -50.61
C PHE A 13 36.63 -4.94 -49.90
N ILE A 14 36.68 -6.04 -49.16
CA ILE A 14 35.61 -6.42 -48.24
C ILE A 14 35.82 -5.64 -46.95
N SER A 15 35.03 -4.58 -46.77
CA SER A 15 34.96 -3.84 -45.52
C SER A 15 34.12 -4.65 -44.51
N ALA A 16 34.78 -5.34 -43.58
CA ALA A 16 34.11 -6.04 -42.48
C ALA A 16 33.63 -5.00 -41.47
N LEU A 17 32.35 -4.67 -41.51
CA LEU A 17 31.66 -3.94 -40.41
C LEU A 17 31.57 -4.86 -39.20
N LEU A 18 32.47 -4.66 -38.24
CA LEU A 18 32.35 -5.26 -36.91
C LEU A 18 31.21 -4.53 -36.14
N LEU A 19 30.01 -5.06 -36.22
CA LEU A 19 28.95 -4.69 -35.27
C LEU A 19 29.37 -5.18 -33.88
N SER A 20 29.85 -4.26 -33.05
CA SER A 20 30.04 -4.51 -31.63
C SER A 20 28.65 -4.56 -30.96
N CYS A 21 28.11 -5.78 -30.83
CA CYS A 21 26.94 -6.05 -30.03
C CYS A 21 27.36 -5.94 -28.54
N SER A 22 27.16 -4.76 -27.96
CA SER A 22 27.32 -4.57 -26.53
C SER A 22 26.22 -5.35 -25.80
N ILE A 23 26.52 -6.59 -25.45
CA ILE A 23 25.67 -7.41 -24.59
C ILE A 23 25.79 -6.79 -23.19
N HIS A 24 24.81 -5.94 -22.83
CA HIS A 24 24.61 -5.55 -21.44
C HIS A 24 24.21 -6.81 -20.67
N ALA A 25 25.17 -7.44 -20.03
CA ALA A 25 24.91 -8.53 -19.08
C ALA A 25 24.03 -7.99 -17.96
N LYS A 26 22.70 -8.20 -18.06
CA LYS A 26 21.80 -8.06 -16.94
C LYS A 26 22.31 -9.03 -15.88
N LYS A 27 22.92 -8.51 -14.82
CA LYS A 27 23.31 -9.26 -13.64
C LYS A 27 22.10 -10.09 -13.21
N LEU A 28 22.11 -11.40 -13.42
CA LEU A 28 21.06 -12.30 -12.92
C LEU A 28 21.01 -12.14 -11.39
N GLN A 29 20.03 -11.41 -10.93
CA GLN A 29 19.80 -11.23 -9.51
C GLN A 29 19.29 -12.57 -8.97
N LYS A 30 20.02 -13.15 -8.01
CA LYS A 30 19.67 -14.42 -7.36
C LYS A 30 18.24 -14.34 -6.84
N ALA A 31 17.36 -15.27 -7.25
CA ALA A 31 15.97 -15.29 -6.80
C ALA A 31 15.91 -15.22 -5.27
N GLY A 32 15.24 -14.19 -4.72
CA GLY A 32 15.16 -13.95 -3.27
C GLY A 32 16.12 -12.90 -2.71
N SER A 33 17.07 -12.36 -3.50
CA SER A 33 17.90 -11.23 -3.07
C SER A 33 17.10 -9.92 -3.04
N PRO A 34 17.38 -8.99 -2.08
CA PRO A 34 16.74 -7.69 -2.06
C PRO A 34 17.01 -6.88 -3.32
N GLN A 35 15.97 -6.27 -3.88
CA GLN A 35 16.02 -5.47 -5.10
C GLN A 35 16.09 -3.96 -4.79
N GLY A 36 15.86 -3.60 -3.52
CA GLY A 36 15.94 -2.23 -3.01
C GLY A 36 15.52 -2.16 -1.54
N THR A 37 15.55 -0.97 -0.97
CA THR A 37 15.10 -0.73 0.41
C THR A 37 13.58 -0.59 0.51
N ASP A 38 12.94 -0.14 -0.54
CA ASP A 38 11.51 0.04 -0.71
C ASP A 38 11.16 0.17 -2.20
N CYS A 39 9.87 0.23 -2.53
CA CYS A 39 9.42 0.34 -3.91
C CYS A 39 9.84 1.64 -4.60
N THR A 40 9.98 2.74 -3.85
CA THR A 40 10.45 4.02 -4.40
C THR A 40 11.90 3.91 -4.87
N GLN A 41 12.76 3.25 -4.09
CA GLN A 41 14.15 3.03 -4.50
C GLN A 41 14.23 2.12 -5.72
N ILE A 42 13.43 1.03 -5.76
CA ILE A 42 13.38 0.14 -6.94
C ILE A 42 12.98 0.93 -8.19
N TRP A 43 11.96 1.77 -8.09
CA TRP A 43 11.50 2.63 -9.20
C TRP A 43 12.60 3.60 -9.66
N LYS A 44 13.33 4.23 -8.72
CA LYS A 44 14.46 5.13 -9.04
C LYS A 44 15.61 4.39 -9.74
N LEU A 45 15.89 3.16 -9.35
CA LEU A 45 16.94 2.34 -9.94
C LEU A 45 16.54 1.71 -11.28
N THR A 46 15.25 1.48 -11.48
CA THR A 46 14.68 0.83 -12.67
C THR A 46 13.34 1.50 -13.01
N PRO A 47 13.35 2.67 -13.70
CA PRO A 47 12.13 3.43 -13.98
C PRO A 47 11.08 2.69 -14.81
N GLN A 48 11.49 1.66 -15.58
CA GLN A 48 10.57 0.81 -16.36
C GLN A 48 10.11 -0.45 -15.60
N ALA A 49 10.41 -0.56 -14.29
CA ALA A 49 9.93 -1.69 -13.49
C ALA A 49 8.40 -1.72 -13.50
N SER A 50 7.82 -2.88 -13.81
CA SER A 50 6.37 -3.09 -13.78
C SER A 50 5.88 -3.27 -12.34
N SER A 51 4.59 -2.95 -12.09
CA SER A 51 3.93 -3.31 -10.83
C SER A 51 4.00 -4.82 -10.58
N GLY A 52 4.28 -5.22 -9.34
CA GLY A 52 4.46 -6.64 -9.02
C GLY A 52 5.08 -6.88 -7.64
N VAL A 53 5.40 -8.15 -7.37
CA VAL A 53 6.00 -8.57 -6.10
C VAL A 53 7.52 -8.46 -6.18
N TYR A 54 8.09 -7.70 -5.26
CA TYR A 54 9.53 -7.48 -5.11
C TYR A 54 10.02 -7.88 -3.73
N VAL A 55 11.29 -8.26 -3.63
CA VAL A 55 11.97 -8.45 -2.34
C VAL A 55 12.65 -7.16 -1.95
N ILE A 56 12.34 -6.63 -0.78
CA ILE A 56 12.95 -5.42 -0.25
C ILE A 56 13.66 -5.68 1.07
N GLN A 57 14.66 -4.86 1.36
CA GLN A 57 15.33 -4.82 2.66
C GLN A 57 15.35 -3.38 3.16
N PRO A 58 14.46 -2.98 4.09
CA PRO A 58 14.41 -1.61 4.57
C PRO A 58 15.75 -1.13 5.13
N ALA A 59 16.05 0.15 4.95
CA ALA A 59 17.30 0.74 5.41
C ALA A 59 17.53 0.51 6.91
N GLY A 60 18.71 0.03 7.28
CA GLY A 60 19.07 -0.29 8.66
C GLY A 60 18.33 -1.51 9.26
N VAL A 61 17.78 -2.39 8.43
CA VAL A 61 17.11 -3.62 8.83
C VAL A 61 17.84 -4.82 8.22
N LYS A 62 18.14 -5.84 9.04
CA LYS A 62 18.82 -7.07 8.57
C LYS A 62 17.89 -8.03 7.79
N THR A 63 16.60 -7.97 8.05
CA THR A 63 15.60 -8.85 7.43
C THR A 63 15.08 -8.26 6.13
N HIS A 64 14.90 -9.12 5.13
CA HIS A 64 14.24 -8.80 3.87
C HIS A 64 12.88 -9.51 3.81
N PHE A 65 11.96 -8.97 3.02
CA PHE A 65 10.63 -9.53 2.84
C PHE A 65 10.03 -9.12 1.50
N LYS A 66 9.03 -9.87 1.05
CA LYS A 66 8.27 -9.57 -0.17
C LYS A 66 7.22 -8.48 0.09
N VAL A 67 7.05 -7.59 -0.90
CA VAL A 67 6.00 -6.57 -0.95
C VAL A 67 5.45 -6.49 -2.35
N TYR A 68 4.22 -6.01 -2.50
CA TYR A 68 3.71 -5.58 -3.80
C TYR A 68 4.10 -4.12 -4.01
N CYS A 69 4.78 -3.85 -5.12
CA CYS A 69 5.07 -2.50 -5.58
C CYS A 69 4.08 -2.08 -6.65
N GLU A 70 3.37 -1.01 -6.40
CA GLU A 70 2.57 -0.30 -7.39
C GLU A 70 3.46 0.75 -8.06
N MET A 71 3.85 0.50 -9.31
CA MET A 71 4.72 1.38 -10.07
C MET A 71 3.87 2.37 -10.87
N ARG A 72 3.97 3.66 -10.52
CA ARG A 72 3.20 4.76 -11.13
C ARG A 72 4.13 5.79 -11.74
N LEU A 73 3.56 6.74 -12.50
CA LEU A 73 4.33 7.85 -13.07
C LEU A 73 5.00 8.72 -12.00
N ASP A 74 4.38 8.83 -10.84
CA ASP A 74 4.87 9.62 -9.71
C ASP A 74 5.80 8.84 -8.75
N GLY A 75 6.13 7.57 -9.06
CA GLY A 75 7.06 6.75 -8.29
C GLY A 75 6.57 5.34 -7.95
N GLY A 76 7.41 4.61 -7.25
CA GLY A 76 7.09 3.28 -6.75
C GLY A 76 6.48 3.34 -5.34
N TRP A 77 5.31 2.75 -5.17
CA TRP A 77 4.56 2.71 -3.93
C TRP A 77 4.57 1.30 -3.33
N THR A 78 4.87 1.19 -2.05
CA THR A 78 4.81 -0.07 -1.31
C THR A 78 3.39 -0.27 -0.77
N VAL A 79 2.66 -1.23 -1.31
CA VAL A 79 1.29 -1.54 -0.91
C VAL A 79 1.31 -2.34 0.40
N PHE A 80 0.58 -1.88 1.41
CA PHE A 80 0.48 -2.57 2.70
C PHE A 80 -0.93 -3.06 3.04
N GLN A 81 -1.97 -2.56 2.33
CA GLN A 81 -3.34 -3.06 2.41
C GLN A 81 -3.94 -3.08 1.01
N LYS A 82 -4.65 -4.12 0.68
CA LYS A 82 -5.49 -4.20 -0.53
C LYS A 82 -6.75 -4.99 -0.24
N ARG A 83 -7.88 -4.41 -0.63
CA ARG A 83 -9.21 -5.01 -0.60
C ARG A 83 -9.84 -4.85 -1.98
N SER A 84 -10.33 -5.93 -2.54
CA SER A 84 -10.94 -5.95 -3.89
C SER A 84 -12.14 -6.91 -3.99
N GLY A 85 -12.70 -7.31 -2.85
CA GLY A 85 -13.83 -8.25 -2.80
C GLY A 85 -13.41 -9.72 -2.81
N GLY A 86 -12.16 -10.03 -2.52
CA GLY A 86 -11.66 -11.40 -2.40
C GLY A 86 -12.09 -12.08 -1.09
N ASN A 87 -11.90 -13.40 -1.03
CA ASN A 87 -12.32 -14.25 0.10
C ASN A 87 -11.40 -14.18 1.32
N VAL A 88 -10.59 -13.11 1.46
CA VAL A 88 -9.69 -12.94 2.60
C VAL A 88 -10.44 -12.21 3.71
N SER A 89 -10.71 -12.92 4.82
CA SER A 89 -11.25 -12.29 6.01
C SER A 89 -10.22 -11.34 6.64
N PHE A 90 -10.64 -10.12 6.96
CA PHE A 90 -9.89 -9.13 7.72
C PHE A 90 -10.30 -9.07 9.20
N ASN A 91 -11.32 -9.83 9.60
CA ASN A 91 -11.62 -10.06 11.02
C ASN A 91 -10.56 -11.02 11.60
N ARG A 92 -9.44 -10.46 12.02
CA ARG A 92 -8.24 -11.19 12.45
C ARG A 92 -7.75 -10.65 13.80
N LYS A 93 -7.08 -11.55 14.52
CA LYS A 93 -6.41 -11.26 15.79
C LYS A 93 -5.11 -10.46 15.61
N TRP A 94 -4.61 -9.91 16.71
CA TRP A 94 -3.40 -9.08 16.77
C TRP A 94 -2.19 -9.67 16.04
N GLU A 95 -1.87 -10.94 16.31
CA GLU A 95 -0.69 -11.58 15.72
C GLU A 95 -0.77 -11.65 14.18
N ALA A 96 -1.96 -11.82 13.61
CA ALA A 96 -2.14 -11.77 12.16
C ALA A 96 -1.91 -10.36 11.62
N TYR A 97 -2.48 -9.33 12.24
CA TYR A 97 -2.26 -7.94 11.86
C TYR A 97 -0.81 -7.49 12.03
N LYS A 98 -0.13 -7.96 13.08
CA LYS A 98 1.29 -7.70 13.30
C LYS A 98 2.17 -8.30 12.21
N ASN A 99 1.93 -9.55 11.81
CA ASN A 99 2.81 -10.30 10.92
C ASN A 99 2.42 -10.22 9.44
N GLY A 100 1.13 -9.97 9.15
CA GLY A 100 0.56 -9.91 7.81
C GLY A 100 -0.19 -11.18 7.41
N PHE A 101 -1.13 -11.04 6.47
CA PHE A 101 -1.96 -12.11 5.93
C PHE A 101 -2.42 -11.81 4.51
N GLY A 102 -3.01 -12.81 3.84
CA GLY A 102 -3.46 -12.71 2.46
C GLY A 102 -2.35 -12.94 1.44
N ASN A 103 -2.61 -12.61 0.18
CA ASN A 103 -1.68 -12.75 -0.93
C ASN A 103 -1.34 -11.39 -1.52
N GLN A 104 -0.07 -11.03 -1.62
CA GLN A 104 0.41 -9.72 -2.05
C GLN A 104 -0.07 -9.30 -3.45
N THR A 105 -0.38 -10.25 -4.34
CA THR A 105 -0.95 -9.94 -5.66
C THR A 105 -2.48 -9.76 -5.63
N ARG A 106 -3.11 -10.07 -4.50
CA ARG A 106 -4.57 -10.01 -4.26
C ARG A 106 -4.85 -9.27 -2.95
N ASP A 107 -5.97 -9.58 -2.29
CA ASP A 107 -6.30 -9.01 -0.98
C ASP A 107 -5.28 -9.42 0.07
N HIS A 108 -4.73 -8.43 0.76
CA HIS A 108 -3.71 -8.68 1.78
C HIS A 108 -3.56 -7.50 2.76
N TRP A 109 -2.99 -7.83 3.89
CA TRP A 109 -2.40 -6.93 4.85
C TRP A 109 -0.92 -7.28 5.02
N LEU A 110 -0.01 -6.34 4.79
CA LEU A 110 1.43 -6.59 4.80
C LEU A 110 1.97 -6.95 6.18
N GLY A 111 1.36 -6.39 7.23
CA GLY A 111 1.76 -6.55 8.62
C GLY A 111 2.35 -5.27 9.22
N LEU A 112 1.81 -4.88 10.38
CA LEU A 112 2.20 -3.66 11.11
C LEU A 112 3.70 -3.60 11.41
N LYS A 113 4.30 -4.76 11.76
CA LYS A 113 5.74 -4.86 12.01
C LYS A 113 6.57 -4.49 10.78
N LYS A 114 6.17 -4.92 9.58
CA LYS A 114 6.88 -4.60 8.34
C LYS A 114 6.71 -3.13 7.96
N VAL A 115 5.50 -2.57 8.11
CA VAL A 115 5.24 -1.14 7.88
C VAL A 115 6.05 -0.28 8.87
N PHE A 116 6.10 -0.66 10.14
CA PHE A 116 6.95 0.01 11.12
C PHE A 116 8.44 -0.05 10.72
N LEU A 117 8.95 -1.22 10.28
CA LEU A 117 10.34 -1.37 9.87
C LEU A 117 10.70 -0.47 8.68
N LEU A 118 9.76 -0.24 7.75
CA LEU A 118 9.92 0.73 6.66
C LEU A 118 10.02 2.16 7.20
N THR A 119 9.10 2.54 8.08
CA THR A 119 8.91 3.95 8.49
C THR A 119 9.65 4.36 9.76
N LYS A 120 10.39 3.45 10.42
CA LYS A 120 11.08 3.71 11.70
C LYS A 120 12.26 4.68 11.57
N ASN A 121 12.88 4.79 10.39
CA ASN A 121 14.00 5.71 10.18
C ASN A 121 13.46 7.16 10.09
N LYS A 122 13.76 7.95 11.09
CA LYS A 122 13.29 9.35 11.21
C LYS A 122 13.89 10.29 10.15
N SER A 123 15.03 9.95 9.55
CA SER A 123 15.63 10.76 8.48
C SER A 123 14.88 10.60 7.14
N MET A 124 14.10 9.55 6.98
CA MET A 124 13.27 9.32 5.80
C MET A 124 11.84 9.80 6.07
N LYS A 125 11.30 10.59 5.16
CA LYS A 125 9.89 11.00 5.18
C LYS A 125 9.08 10.04 4.32
N TRP A 126 7.85 9.79 4.74
CA TRP A 126 6.93 8.89 4.04
C TRP A 126 5.61 9.59 3.78
N THR A 127 5.06 9.36 2.59
CA THR A 127 3.70 9.72 2.25
C THR A 127 2.86 8.45 2.21
N MET A 128 1.73 8.42 2.93
CA MET A 128 0.71 7.39 2.80
C MET A 128 -0.32 7.85 1.77
N ARG A 129 -0.75 6.94 0.90
CA ARG A 129 -1.86 7.14 -0.01
C ARG A 129 -2.90 6.05 0.17
N VAL A 130 -4.14 6.45 0.18
CA VAL A 130 -5.33 5.60 0.16
C VAL A 130 -6.02 5.84 -1.17
N ASP A 131 -6.24 4.79 -1.95
CA ASP A 131 -7.10 4.82 -3.14
C ASP A 131 -8.40 4.06 -2.82
N LEU A 132 -9.51 4.60 -3.28
CA LEU A 132 -10.86 4.08 -3.08
C LEU A 132 -11.56 3.92 -4.42
N TRP A 133 -12.35 2.86 -4.56
CA TRP A 133 -13.20 2.59 -5.72
C TRP A 133 -14.62 2.32 -5.25
N ASP A 134 -15.58 2.88 -5.94
CA ASP A 134 -17.01 2.62 -5.71
C ASP A 134 -17.55 1.53 -6.64
N HIS A 135 -18.82 1.16 -6.42
CA HIS A 135 -19.50 0.14 -7.23
C HIS A 135 -19.95 0.69 -8.59
N GLU A 136 -20.01 2.01 -8.74
CA GLU A 136 -20.45 2.73 -9.94
C GLU A 136 -19.30 3.07 -10.91
N GLY A 137 -18.05 2.73 -10.55
CA GLY A 137 -16.85 2.98 -11.35
C GLY A 137 -16.12 4.29 -11.00
N GLY A 138 -16.57 5.02 -9.98
CA GLY A 138 -15.91 6.21 -9.47
C GLY A 138 -14.69 5.87 -8.61
N THR A 139 -13.78 6.83 -8.49
CA THR A 139 -12.55 6.71 -7.70
C THR A 139 -12.28 7.96 -6.87
N ALA A 140 -11.66 7.77 -5.72
CA ALA A 140 -11.16 8.87 -4.90
C ALA A 140 -9.84 8.50 -4.24
N TYR A 141 -9.11 9.51 -3.76
CA TYR A 141 -7.88 9.27 -3.03
C TYR A 141 -7.68 10.24 -1.87
N ALA A 142 -6.91 9.80 -0.89
CA ALA A 142 -6.42 10.61 0.21
C ALA A 142 -4.91 10.38 0.38
N GLU A 143 -4.13 11.44 0.47
CA GLU A 143 -2.69 11.37 0.76
C GLU A 143 -2.36 12.09 2.05
N TYR A 144 -1.44 11.51 2.81
CA TYR A 144 -0.98 12.05 4.09
C TYR A 144 0.55 12.09 4.11
N LYS A 145 1.12 13.28 4.24
CA LYS A 145 2.57 13.45 4.42
C LYS A 145 3.00 13.02 5.82
N ASN A 146 4.29 12.77 5.98
CA ASN A 146 4.91 12.42 7.27
C ASN A 146 4.26 11.21 7.97
N PHE A 147 3.79 10.23 7.19
CA PHE A 147 3.26 8.99 7.71
C PHE A 147 4.33 8.21 8.47
N ARG A 148 3.98 7.67 9.62
CA ARG A 148 4.79 6.71 10.37
C ARG A 148 3.94 5.92 11.36
N LEU A 149 4.42 4.75 11.73
CA LEU A 149 3.92 3.99 12.86
C LEU A 149 4.93 4.06 14.02
N LYS A 150 4.45 4.07 15.26
CA LYS A 150 5.28 3.75 16.43
C LYS A 150 5.49 2.24 16.52
N ASN A 151 6.35 1.82 17.45
CA ASN A 151 6.67 0.39 17.66
C ASN A 151 5.51 -0.37 18.34
N GLU A 152 5.67 -1.69 18.49
CA GLU A 152 4.67 -2.57 19.10
C GLU A 152 4.34 -2.22 20.56
N LYS A 153 5.32 -1.70 21.34
CA LYS A 153 5.06 -1.23 22.73
C LYS A 153 4.03 -0.10 22.78
N ALA A 154 3.94 0.70 21.72
CA ALA A 154 2.92 1.73 21.53
C ALA A 154 1.78 1.24 20.63
N ALA A 155 1.55 -0.08 20.54
CA ALA A 155 0.53 -0.71 19.70
C ALA A 155 0.48 -0.12 18.29
N PHE A 156 1.64 0.05 17.64
CA PHE A 156 1.80 0.61 16.30
C PHE A 156 1.00 1.90 16.05
N LYS A 157 1.00 2.80 17.03
CA LYS A 157 0.29 4.09 16.99
C LYS A 157 0.52 4.81 15.66
N LEU A 158 -0.57 5.24 15.03
CA LEU A 158 -0.59 5.98 13.77
C LEU A 158 -0.09 7.41 13.96
N HIS A 159 0.65 7.90 12.98
CA HIS A 159 0.91 9.32 12.81
C HIS A 159 0.83 9.71 11.35
N VAL A 160 0.06 10.74 11.04
CA VAL A 160 -0.12 11.33 9.71
C VAL A 160 0.03 12.84 9.77
N GLY A 161 0.63 13.42 8.72
CA GLY A 161 0.80 14.87 8.56
C GLY A 161 -0.29 15.48 7.65
N LYS A 162 0.10 16.48 6.84
CA LYS A 162 -0.80 17.22 5.98
C LYS A 162 -1.54 16.32 5.00
N TYR A 163 -2.85 16.49 4.95
CA TYR A 163 -3.76 15.83 3.99
C TYR A 163 -3.76 16.56 2.64
N THR A 164 -3.93 15.79 1.56
CA THR A 164 -4.32 16.22 0.21
C THR A 164 -5.15 15.12 -0.45
N GLY A 165 -6.06 15.46 -1.35
CA GLY A 165 -6.89 14.49 -2.07
C GLY A 165 -8.32 14.95 -2.29
N ASN A 166 -9.13 14.07 -2.86
CA ASN A 166 -10.56 14.31 -3.14
C ASN A 166 -11.52 13.38 -2.38
N ALA A 167 -10.98 12.48 -1.54
CA ALA A 167 -11.81 11.59 -0.69
C ALA A 167 -12.25 12.24 0.63
N GLY A 168 -11.73 13.43 0.97
CA GLY A 168 -11.87 14.03 2.30
C GLY A 168 -10.93 13.42 3.35
N ASP A 169 -10.71 14.14 4.46
CA ASP A 169 -9.79 13.73 5.54
C ASP A 169 -10.52 12.88 6.59
N ALA A 170 -10.81 11.63 6.26
CA ALA A 170 -11.51 10.73 7.19
C ALA A 170 -10.62 10.26 8.35
N ILE A 171 -9.29 10.28 8.22
CA ILE A 171 -8.40 9.94 9.36
C ILE A 171 -8.56 10.95 10.49
N ARG A 172 -8.66 12.25 10.18
CA ARG A 172 -8.94 13.28 11.20
C ARG A 172 -10.42 13.43 11.50
N GLY A 173 -11.27 13.02 10.56
CA GLY A 173 -12.70 13.06 10.70
C GLY A 173 -13.32 14.44 10.56
N ALA A 174 -14.66 14.47 10.47
CA ALA A 174 -15.42 15.67 10.21
C ALA A 174 -15.70 16.53 11.47
N TYR A 175 -15.49 15.98 12.68
CA TYR A 175 -15.79 16.65 13.95
C TYR A 175 -14.82 16.22 15.07
N PRO A 176 -14.74 17.00 16.17
CA PRO A 176 -13.87 16.69 17.30
C PRO A 176 -14.17 15.34 17.93
N GLY A 177 -13.11 14.65 18.38
CA GLY A 177 -13.21 13.39 19.11
C GLY A 177 -13.08 12.12 18.25
N ILE A 178 -13.23 12.23 16.92
CA ILE A 178 -13.10 11.06 16.02
C ILE A 178 -11.78 11.04 15.24
N ASN A 179 -10.85 11.94 15.55
CA ASN A 179 -9.53 11.96 14.94
C ASN A 179 -8.75 10.69 15.29
N GLN A 180 -8.35 9.93 14.28
CA GLN A 180 -7.61 8.67 14.41
C GLN A 180 -6.08 8.86 14.39
N ASP A 181 -5.57 10.04 14.00
CA ASP A 181 -4.15 10.38 14.13
C ASP A 181 -3.75 10.42 15.62
N GLY A 182 -2.74 9.66 15.96
CA GLY A 182 -2.30 9.50 17.36
C GLY A 182 -2.91 8.31 18.10
N TYR A 183 -3.84 7.56 17.49
CA TYR A 183 -4.39 6.35 18.10
C TYR A 183 -3.57 5.11 17.81
N SER A 184 -3.66 4.16 18.75
CA SER A 184 -3.03 2.85 18.69
C SER A 184 -3.88 1.90 17.87
N PHE A 185 -3.28 0.83 17.33
CA PHE A 185 -4.02 -0.16 16.54
C PHE A 185 -4.79 -1.10 17.47
N SER A 186 -6.06 -1.35 17.18
CA SER A 186 -6.93 -2.28 17.89
C SER A 186 -7.32 -3.45 16.99
N THR A 187 -7.53 -4.60 17.61
CA THR A 187 -8.06 -5.83 17.00
C THR A 187 -9.08 -6.45 17.93
N VAL A 188 -9.85 -7.42 17.46
CA VAL A 188 -10.89 -8.12 18.22
C VAL A 188 -10.41 -8.79 19.54
N ASP A 189 -9.10 -9.00 19.68
CA ASP A 189 -8.48 -9.60 20.88
C ASP A 189 -7.53 -8.64 21.60
N ARG A 190 -7.44 -7.39 21.13
CA ARG A 190 -6.60 -6.36 21.77
C ARG A 190 -7.17 -4.98 21.54
N ASP A 191 -7.84 -4.48 22.53
CA ASP A 191 -8.40 -3.14 22.51
C ASP A 191 -7.37 -2.08 22.92
N ASN A 192 -7.24 -1.03 22.10
CA ASN A 192 -6.42 0.15 22.31
C ASN A 192 -7.15 1.41 21.78
N ASP A 193 -8.48 1.33 21.59
CA ASP A 193 -9.28 2.44 21.06
C ASP A 193 -9.62 3.51 22.11
N GLY A 194 -10.48 4.43 21.79
CA GLY A 194 -10.86 5.53 22.67
C GLY A 194 -12.27 5.41 23.25
N CYS A 195 -12.91 4.24 23.13
CA CYS A 195 -14.27 4.00 23.63
C CYS A 195 -14.26 3.30 25.01
N SER A 196 -15.06 3.81 25.96
CA SER A 196 -15.13 3.22 27.32
C SER A 196 -16.41 3.62 28.11
N PRO A 197 -17.62 3.45 27.60
CA PRO A 197 -18.07 3.32 26.22
C PRO A 197 -18.11 4.64 25.44
N CYS A 198 -18.20 4.55 24.11
CA CYS A 198 -18.70 5.61 23.25
C CYS A 198 -20.21 5.47 23.10
N ILE A 199 -20.95 6.58 23.17
CA ILE A 199 -22.40 6.58 23.03
C ILE A 199 -22.78 7.13 21.65
N PHE A 200 -23.48 6.31 20.87
CA PHE A 200 -24.01 6.66 19.55
C PHE A 200 -25.53 6.47 19.56
N GLY A 201 -26.27 7.56 19.84
CA GLY A 201 -27.70 7.46 20.07
C GLY A 201 -28.01 6.63 21.29
N ASP A 202 -28.66 5.50 21.10
CA ASP A 202 -29.00 4.48 22.12
C ASP A 202 -27.99 3.31 22.21
N ILE A 203 -26.94 3.34 21.39
CA ILE A 203 -25.91 2.29 21.34
C ILE A 203 -24.70 2.72 22.19
N ALA A 204 -24.29 1.86 23.12
CA ALA A 204 -23.04 1.97 23.88
C ALA A 204 -21.99 1.03 23.27
N GLU A 205 -21.01 1.61 22.59
CA GLU A 205 -19.90 0.87 21.95
C GLU A 205 -18.68 0.86 22.86
N THR A 206 -18.14 -0.30 23.17
CA THR A 206 -16.98 -0.46 24.05
C THR A 206 -15.71 -0.89 23.28
N GLU A 207 -15.87 -1.58 22.16
CA GLU A 207 -14.76 -2.16 21.40
C GLU A 207 -15.00 -2.01 19.90
N CYS A 208 -14.47 -0.93 19.30
CA CYS A 208 -14.69 -0.61 17.88
C CYS A 208 -14.28 -1.74 16.92
N ALA A 209 -13.23 -2.51 17.27
CA ALA A 209 -12.76 -3.60 16.42
C ALA A 209 -13.76 -4.76 16.32
N LEU A 210 -14.58 -4.99 17.34
CA LEU A 210 -15.64 -6.00 17.34
C LEU A 210 -16.79 -5.57 16.41
N SER A 211 -17.31 -4.37 16.61
CA SER A 211 -18.44 -3.86 15.82
C SER A 211 -18.11 -3.63 14.36
N GLN A 212 -16.88 -3.20 14.06
CA GLN A 212 -16.46 -2.91 12.68
C GLN A 212 -15.87 -4.11 11.92
N GLY A 213 -15.65 -5.23 12.60
CA GLY A 213 -15.25 -6.49 11.97
C GLY A 213 -13.81 -6.52 11.43
N GLY A 214 -12.92 -5.66 11.93
CA GLY A 214 -11.52 -5.64 11.49
C GLY A 214 -10.61 -4.78 12.36
N GLY A 215 -9.30 -5.00 12.25
CA GLY A 215 -8.33 -4.21 12.98
C GLY A 215 -8.06 -2.85 12.32
N TRP A 216 -7.98 -1.79 13.15
CA TRP A 216 -7.73 -0.43 12.68
C TRP A 216 -7.18 0.48 13.79
N TRP A 217 -6.84 1.73 13.47
CA TRP A 217 -6.45 2.77 14.43
C TRP A 217 -7.69 3.52 14.93
N TYR A 218 -8.53 2.81 15.66
CA TYR A 218 -9.78 3.37 16.17
C TYR A 218 -9.54 4.44 17.23
N SER A 219 -10.26 5.57 17.11
CA SER A 219 -10.41 6.58 18.16
C SER A 219 -11.70 6.32 18.95
N LYS A 220 -12.68 7.22 18.86
CA LYS A 220 -14.07 6.91 19.24
C LYS A 220 -14.77 6.30 18.02
N CYS A 221 -14.35 5.14 17.65
CA CYS A 221 -14.41 4.41 16.42
C CYS A 221 -13.85 5.16 15.19
N GLY A 222 -14.11 6.46 14.99
CA GLY A 222 -13.54 7.28 13.94
C GLY A 222 -14.35 7.30 12.65
N SER A 223 -13.81 7.96 11.62
CA SER A 223 -14.48 8.15 10.31
C SER A 223 -13.91 7.29 9.19
N ALA A 224 -12.91 6.48 9.46
CA ALA A 224 -12.31 5.56 8.52
C ALA A 224 -12.13 4.17 9.12
N SER A 225 -12.48 3.14 8.37
CA SER A 225 -12.10 1.75 8.62
C SER A 225 -12.17 0.99 7.29
N LEU A 226 -11.00 0.66 6.71
CA LEU A 226 -10.93 -0.03 5.43
C LEU A 226 -10.63 -1.53 5.57
N ASN A 227 -10.64 -2.03 6.82
CA ASN A 227 -10.44 -3.44 7.14
C ASN A 227 -11.71 -4.12 7.65
N GLY A 228 -12.85 -3.45 7.59
CA GLY A 228 -14.15 -3.99 7.95
C GLY A 228 -14.62 -5.10 7.02
N GLU A 229 -15.85 -5.55 7.21
CA GLU A 229 -16.48 -6.57 6.37
C GLU A 229 -16.70 -6.02 4.95
N TRP A 230 -16.47 -6.87 3.94
CA TRP A 230 -16.69 -6.46 2.56
C TRP A 230 -18.12 -6.77 2.12
N HIS A 231 -18.81 -5.78 1.54
CA HIS A 231 -20.18 -5.90 1.06
C HIS A 231 -20.22 -5.81 -0.46
N PRO A 232 -20.86 -6.80 -1.15
CA PRO A 232 -20.82 -6.89 -2.60
C PRO A 232 -21.59 -5.79 -3.34
N THR A 233 -22.55 -5.12 -2.68
CA THR A 233 -23.41 -4.09 -3.28
C THR A 233 -23.13 -2.66 -2.78
N GLY A 234 -22.14 -2.47 -1.92
CA GLY A 234 -21.86 -1.17 -1.28
C GLY A 234 -22.86 -0.81 -0.20
N GLU A 235 -23.82 -1.67 0.11
CA GLU A 235 -24.78 -1.47 1.18
C GLU A 235 -24.08 -1.45 2.53
N HIS A 236 -24.53 -0.54 3.36
CA HIS A 236 -24.05 -0.37 4.70
C HIS A 236 -25.01 -1.06 5.66
N ILE A 237 -24.56 -2.19 6.22
CA ILE A 237 -25.31 -2.92 7.23
C ILE A 237 -24.87 -2.44 8.59
N GLY A 238 -25.65 -1.54 9.21
CA GLY A 238 -25.30 -0.91 10.47
C GLY A 238 -24.30 0.27 10.31
N TRP A 239 -24.06 0.97 11.41
CA TRP A 239 -23.40 2.28 11.40
C TRP A 239 -21.92 2.27 11.00
N SER A 240 -21.26 1.14 10.99
CA SER A 240 -19.82 1.08 10.81
C SER A 240 -19.29 -0.21 10.18
N SER A 241 -20.16 -1.10 9.70
CA SER A 241 -19.70 -2.26 8.95
C SER A 241 -19.26 -1.86 7.55
N GLY A 242 -18.27 -2.56 7.00
CA GLY A 242 -17.82 -2.32 5.63
C GLY A 242 -16.48 -1.60 5.52
N LEU A 243 -16.13 -1.26 4.28
CA LEU A 243 -14.94 -0.48 3.95
C LEU A 243 -15.35 0.98 3.88
N HIS A 244 -15.36 1.66 5.01
CA HIS A 244 -15.87 3.00 5.04
C HIS A 244 -14.78 4.08 5.11
N TRP A 245 -15.07 5.19 4.44
CA TRP A 245 -14.32 6.43 4.45
C TRP A 245 -15.34 7.55 4.46
N LEU A 246 -15.75 7.97 5.66
CA LEU A 246 -16.99 8.73 5.90
C LEU A 246 -17.05 10.08 5.18
N THR A 247 -15.89 10.68 4.89
CA THR A 247 -15.81 11.95 4.14
C THR A 247 -15.98 11.79 2.63
N TRP A 248 -16.10 10.54 2.15
CA TRP A 248 -16.36 10.22 0.76
C TRP A 248 -17.79 9.75 0.57
N LYS A 249 -18.53 10.37 -0.35
CA LYS A 249 -19.95 10.08 -0.64
C LYS A 249 -20.91 10.29 0.56
N PRO A 250 -20.92 11.50 1.19
CA PRO A 250 -21.93 11.82 2.19
C PRO A 250 -23.35 11.87 1.54
N PRO A 251 -24.48 11.76 2.30
CA PRO A 251 -24.54 11.80 3.76
C PRO A 251 -24.49 10.45 4.45
N ALA A 252 -24.76 9.34 3.75
CA ALA A 252 -24.80 8.03 4.35
C ALA A 252 -23.40 7.36 4.32
N PRO A 253 -23.05 6.54 5.31
CA PRO A 253 -21.87 5.72 5.23
C PRO A 253 -21.93 4.82 4.00
N TYR A 254 -20.88 4.86 3.16
CA TYR A 254 -20.77 4.09 1.94
C TYR A 254 -19.66 3.05 2.09
N SER A 255 -19.95 1.78 1.80
CA SER A 255 -18.93 0.74 1.78
C SER A 255 -18.26 0.70 0.41
N ALA A 256 -16.98 1.02 0.37
CA ALA A 256 -16.19 0.98 -0.86
C ALA A 256 -16.17 -0.42 -1.47
N LYS A 257 -16.19 -0.50 -2.80
CA LYS A 257 -15.99 -1.74 -3.57
C LYS A 257 -14.57 -2.28 -3.39
N ALA A 258 -13.59 -1.37 -3.38
CA ALA A 258 -12.20 -1.70 -3.21
C ALA A 258 -11.44 -0.57 -2.49
N SER A 259 -10.36 -0.93 -1.83
CA SER A 259 -9.41 0.01 -1.25
C SER A 259 -7.98 -0.49 -1.40
N GLN A 260 -7.05 0.45 -1.50
CA GLN A 260 -5.62 0.17 -1.47
C GLN A 260 -4.89 1.22 -0.65
N MET A 261 -4.12 0.78 0.34
CA MET A 261 -3.26 1.66 1.13
C MET A 261 -1.81 1.38 0.82
N MET A 262 -1.06 2.42 0.54
CA MET A 262 0.34 2.29 0.13
C MET A 262 1.18 3.45 0.64
N ILE A 263 2.49 3.26 0.71
CA ILE A 263 3.45 4.26 1.18
C ILE A 263 4.58 4.46 0.17
N LYS A 264 5.05 5.70 0.10
CA LYS A 264 6.19 6.12 -0.73
C LYS A 264 7.19 6.90 0.11
N SER A 265 8.49 6.57 0.01
CA SER A 265 9.57 7.38 0.59
C SER A 265 9.79 8.66 -0.23
N VAL A 266 10.09 9.77 0.44
CA VAL A 266 10.24 11.10 -0.16
C VAL A 266 11.64 11.64 0.12
#